data_ea0cd4f22e46f367ae6383d56f5d2440
#
_entry.id   ea0cd4f22e46f367ae6383d56f5d2440
#
_cell.length_a   1.000
_cell.length_b   1.000
_cell.length_c   1.000
_cell.angle_alpha   90.00
_cell.angle_beta   90.00
_cell.angle_gamma   90.00
#
_symmetry.space_group_name_H-M   'P 1'
#
loop_
_entity.id
_entity.type
_entity.pdbx_description
1 polymer ?
#
loop_
_entity_poly.entity_id
_entity_poly.type
_entity_poly.pdbx_seq_one_letter_code
_entity_poly.pdbx_strand_id
1 'polypeptide(L)'
;MTRYSTRLLTSSADFAGIAGAWNDLRLREPRPDLQLNPEWLQLEAGSKPGAQPAALALYEGRDLVGLAPFILRPFHWDARIAYRKVASFPVRLADLCGDRPLCPDDPEAYELLFRDAARHGLPFDMMYLE
;
A
#
# COMPACT_ATOMS: atom_id res chain seq x y z
N MET A 1 7.02 23.42 6.46
CA MET A 1 7.96 22.59 5.69
C MET A 1 7.95 21.18 6.26
N THR A 2 7.57 20.20 5.48
CA THR A 2 7.49 18.82 5.96
C THR A 2 8.85 18.14 5.82
N ARG A 3 9.26 17.42 6.85
CA ARG A 3 10.48 16.61 6.85
C ARG A 3 10.42 15.49 5.83
N TYR A 4 9.22 14.96 5.60
CA TYR A 4 8.98 13.82 4.74
C TYR A 4 8.22 14.21 3.48
N SER A 5 8.42 13.45 2.42
CA SER A 5 7.62 13.53 1.20
C SER A 5 7.21 12.12 0.75
N THR A 6 6.15 12.04 -0.04
CA THR A 6 5.63 10.76 -0.54
C THR A 6 5.63 10.72 -2.06
N ARG A 7 5.74 9.50 -2.60
CA ARG A 7 5.63 9.24 -4.04
C ARG A 7 4.82 7.96 -4.26
N LEU A 8 3.85 8.04 -5.16
CA LEU A 8 3.07 6.87 -5.57
C LEU A 8 3.83 6.09 -6.64
N LEU A 9 3.91 4.77 -6.46
CA LEU A 9 4.54 3.83 -7.37
C LEU A 9 3.47 2.86 -7.87
N THR A 10 3.27 2.77 -9.18
CA THR A 10 2.21 1.93 -9.77
C THR A 10 2.68 1.06 -10.92
N SER A 11 3.85 1.32 -11.49
CA SER A 11 4.38 0.57 -12.63
C SER A 11 5.50 -0.37 -12.24
N SER A 12 5.71 -1.41 -13.05
CA SER A 12 6.84 -2.32 -12.86
C SER A 12 8.19 -1.58 -12.90
N ALA A 13 8.30 -0.55 -13.74
CA ALA A 13 9.50 0.28 -13.81
C ALA A 13 9.74 1.05 -12.51
N ASP A 14 8.67 1.60 -11.89
CA ASP A 14 8.76 2.27 -10.60
C ASP A 14 9.28 1.31 -9.51
N PHE A 15 8.72 0.09 -9.46
CA PHE A 15 9.14 -0.92 -8.48
C PHE A 15 10.58 -1.38 -8.71
N ALA A 16 10.98 -1.58 -9.96
CA ALA A 16 12.35 -1.97 -10.29
C ALA A 16 13.34 -0.87 -9.89
N GLY A 17 12.98 0.39 -10.05
CA GLY A 17 13.83 1.52 -9.73
C GLY A 17 14.18 1.65 -8.25
N ILE A 18 13.33 1.12 -7.35
CA ILE A 18 13.54 1.21 -5.91
C ILE A 18 13.71 -0.15 -5.23
N ALA A 19 13.75 -1.26 -5.98
CA ALA A 19 13.75 -2.60 -5.42
C ALA A 19 14.90 -2.83 -4.43
N GLY A 20 16.10 -2.33 -4.73
CA GLY A 20 17.25 -2.43 -3.82
C GLY A 20 17.04 -1.67 -2.51
N ALA A 21 16.62 -0.42 -2.58
CA ALA A 21 16.35 0.41 -1.41
C ALA A 21 15.18 -0.15 -0.59
N TRP A 22 14.16 -0.66 -1.25
CA TRP A 22 13.03 -1.31 -0.60
C TRP A 22 13.47 -2.55 0.18
N ASN A 23 14.23 -3.45 -0.44
CA ASN A 23 14.73 -4.64 0.24
C ASN A 23 15.64 -4.29 1.41
N ASP A 24 16.51 -3.30 1.28
CA ASP A 24 17.36 -2.82 2.37
C ASP A 24 16.52 -2.31 3.54
N LEU A 25 15.46 -1.56 3.25
CA LEU A 25 14.55 -1.05 4.27
C LEU A 25 13.82 -2.19 4.99
N ARG A 26 13.33 -3.18 4.23
CA ARG A 26 12.65 -4.35 4.79
C ARG A 26 13.58 -5.16 5.71
N LEU A 27 14.83 -5.36 5.30
CA LEU A 27 15.78 -6.16 6.06
C LEU A 27 16.29 -5.49 7.34
N ARG A 28 16.04 -4.20 7.51
CA ARG A 28 16.31 -3.49 8.77
C ARG A 28 15.29 -3.81 9.86
N GLU A 29 14.13 -4.35 9.51
CA GLU A 29 13.13 -4.76 10.48
C GLU A 29 13.61 -5.97 11.28
N PRO A 30 13.31 -6.04 12.61
CA PRO A 30 13.70 -7.19 13.44
C PRO A 30 13.12 -8.51 12.94
N ARG A 31 11.93 -8.47 12.33
CA ARG A 31 11.26 -9.62 11.73
C ARG A 31 10.80 -9.22 10.32
N PRO A 32 11.64 -9.39 9.30
CA PRO A 32 11.27 -9.05 7.93
C PRO A 32 10.04 -9.83 7.48
N ASP A 33 9.02 -9.11 7.02
CA ASP A 33 7.79 -9.70 6.52
C ASP A 33 7.94 -9.98 5.03
N LEU A 34 7.68 -11.22 4.62
CA LEU A 34 7.73 -11.63 3.23
C LEU A 34 6.72 -10.86 2.38
N GLN A 35 5.55 -10.53 2.94
CA GLN A 35 4.50 -9.78 2.25
C GLN A 35 4.93 -8.35 1.92
N LEU A 36 5.98 -7.85 2.55
CA LEU A 36 6.55 -6.54 2.27
C LEU A 36 7.68 -6.59 1.22
N ASN A 37 7.89 -7.74 0.59
CA ASN A 37 8.87 -7.91 -0.48
C ASN A 37 8.29 -7.39 -1.80
N PRO A 38 9.04 -6.60 -2.60
CA PRO A 38 8.53 -6.08 -3.87
C PRO A 38 8.14 -7.17 -4.88
N GLU A 39 8.88 -8.27 -4.92
CA GLU A 39 8.55 -9.39 -5.80
C GLU A 39 7.28 -10.11 -5.37
N TRP A 40 7.08 -10.25 -4.05
CA TRP A 40 5.86 -10.83 -3.49
C TRP A 40 4.64 -10.00 -3.85
N LEU A 41 4.75 -8.68 -3.75
CA LEU A 41 3.66 -7.76 -4.11
C LEU A 41 3.20 -7.97 -5.55
N GLN A 42 4.15 -8.03 -6.49
CA GLN A 42 3.84 -8.22 -7.89
C GLN A 42 3.25 -9.60 -8.18
N LEU A 43 3.78 -10.64 -7.53
CA LEU A 43 3.28 -12.00 -7.64
C LEU A 43 1.85 -12.11 -7.13
N GLU A 44 1.58 -11.57 -5.96
CA GLU A 44 0.25 -11.63 -5.34
C GLU A 44 -0.78 -10.83 -6.13
N ALA A 45 -0.43 -9.65 -6.60
CA ALA A 45 -1.31 -8.87 -7.47
C ALA A 45 -1.64 -9.62 -8.77
N GLY A 46 -0.64 -10.27 -9.37
CA GLY A 46 -0.84 -11.05 -10.60
C GLY A 46 -1.71 -12.28 -10.42
N SER A 47 -1.85 -12.79 -9.19
CA SER A 47 -2.67 -13.96 -8.89
C SER A 47 -4.16 -13.66 -8.71
N LYS A 48 -4.52 -12.39 -8.59
CA LYS A 48 -5.90 -11.95 -8.36
C LYS A 48 -6.47 -11.23 -9.57
N PRO A 49 -7.65 -11.63 -10.09
CA PRO A 49 -8.24 -10.99 -11.27
C PRO A 49 -8.50 -9.50 -11.04
N GLY A 50 -8.06 -8.66 -11.98
CA GLY A 50 -8.25 -7.23 -11.93
C GLY A 50 -7.43 -6.49 -10.86
N ALA A 51 -6.56 -7.18 -10.13
CA ALA A 51 -5.72 -6.57 -9.12
C ALA A 51 -4.50 -5.89 -9.73
N GLN A 52 -4.09 -4.79 -9.12
CA GLN A 52 -2.90 -4.03 -9.51
C GLN A 52 -2.06 -3.74 -8.26
N PRO A 53 -0.73 -3.90 -8.34
CA PRO A 53 0.14 -3.49 -7.25
C PRO A 53 0.30 -1.97 -7.23
N ALA A 54 0.38 -1.41 -6.03
CA ALA A 54 0.70 -0.01 -5.83
C ALA A 54 1.48 0.12 -4.53
N ALA A 55 2.31 1.12 -4.43
CA ALA A 55 3.02 1.42 -3.21
C ALA A 55 3.16 2.92 -3.02
N LEU A 56 3.04 3.36 -1.78
CA LEU A 56 3.34 4.73 -1.42
C LEU A 56 4.68 4.75 -0.71
N ALA A 57 5.66 5.39 -1.34
CA ALA A 57 7.00 5.52 -0.80
C ALA A 57 7.13 6.79 0.02
N LEU A 58 7.79 6.69 1.17
CA LEU A 58 8.07 7.82 2.06
C LEU A 58 9.55 8.15 2.01
N TYR A 59 9.86 9.38 1.72
CA TYR A 59 11.23 9.89 1.63
C TYR A 59 11.52 10.94 2.69
N GLU A 60 12.71 10.88 3.23
CA GLU A 60 13.32 11.98 3.98
C GLU A 60 14.46 12.52 3.13
N GLY A 61 14.25 13.69 2.49
CA GLY A 61 15.16 14.17 1.46
C GLY A 61 15.18 13.23 0.25
N ARG A 62 16.31 12.57 0.01
CA ARG A 62 16.49 11.60 -1.07
C ARG A 62 16.46 10.16 -0.59
N ASP A 63 16.38 9.94 0.71
CA ASP A 63 16.46 8.62 1.30
C ASP A 63 15.07 8.00 1.43
N LEU A 64 14.92 6.78 0.96
CA LEU A 64 13.70 5.99 1.16
C LEU A 64 13.69 5.51 2.62
N VAL A 65 12.73 6.01 3.41
CA VAL A 65 12.64 5.69 4.84
C VAL A 65 11.36 4.94 5.21
N GLY A 66 10.41 4.86 4.31
CA GLY A 66 9.18 4.13 4.54
C GLY A 66 8.52 3.68 3.24
N LEU A 67 7.61 2.71 3.36
CA LEU A 67 6.88 2.21 2.20
C LEU A 67 5.63 1.46 2.66
N ALA A 68 4.51 1.79 2.04
CA ALA A 68 3.24 1.11 2.24
C ALA A 68 2.83 0.43 0.94
N PRO A 69 3.00 -0.90 0.81
CA PRO A 69 2.56 -1.64 -0.37
C PRO A 69 1.07 -1.97 -0.27
N PHE A 70 0.35 -1.80 -1.39
CA PHE A 70 -1.07 -2.09 -1.50
C PHE A 70 -1.36 -2.94 -2.72
N ILE A 71 -2.43 -3.72 -2.64
CA ILE A 71 -3.05 -4.35 -3.80
C ILE A 71 -4.38 -3.65 -4.02
N LEU A 72 -4.52 -3.04 -5.20
CA LEU A 72 -5.77 -2.40 -5.63
C LEU A 72 -6.58 -3.43 -6.39
N ARG A 73 -7.80 -3.70 -5.94
CA ARG A 73 -8.65 -4.70 -6.59
C ARG A 73 -10.11 -4.23 -6.62
N PRO A 74 -10.88 -4.69 -7.62
CA PRO A 74 -12.31 -4.49 -7.61
C PRO A 74 -12.95 -5.33 -6.51
N PHE A 75 -13.95 -4.77 -5.84
CA PHE A 75 -14.69 -5.43 -4.78
C PHE A 75 -16.15 -5.00 -4.84
N HIS A 76 -17.07 -5.90 -4.51
CA HIS A 76 -18.48 -5.58 -4.37
C HIS A 76 -18.84 -5.51 -2.90
N TRP A 77 -19.25 -4.32 -2.46
CA TRP A 77 -19.75 -4.12 -1.12
C TRP A 77 -21.26 -4.35 -1.10
N ASP A 78 -21.70 -5.32 -0.30
CA ASP A 78 -23.10 -5.71 -0.21
C ASP A 78 -23.76 -5.09 1.02
N ALA A 79 -24.82 -4.34 0.80
CA ALA A 79 -25.69 -3.90 1.88
C ALA A 79 -26.74 -4.97 2.14
N ARG A 80 -26.88 -5.41 3.39
CA ARG A 80 -27.82 -6.48 3.81
C ARG A 80 -28.74 -5.98 4.90
N ILE A 81 -30.00 -6.36 4.81
CA ILE A 81 -31.01 -6.16 5.85
C ILE A 81 -31.66 -7.50 6.13
N ALA A 82 -31.65 -7.93 7.40
CA ALA A 82 -32.20 -9.21 7.84
C ALA A 82 -31.67 -10.40 7.00
N TYR A 83 -30.35 -10.42 6.78
CA TYR A 83 -29.64 -11.44 5.99
C TYR A 83 -29.95 -11.42 4.48
N ARG A 84 -30.77 -10.49 4.03
CA ARG A 84 -31.05 -10.33 2.60
C ARG A 84 -30.18 -9.23 2.01
N LYS A 85 -29.58 -9.53 0.87
CA LYS A 85 -28.84 -8.57 0.07
C LYS A 85 -29.84 -7.59 -0.56
N VAL A 86 -29.78 -6.32 -0.18
CA VAL A 86 -30.66 -5.28 -0.72
C VAL A 86 -29.98 -4.42 -1.78
N ALA A 87 -28.65 -4.33 -1.75
CA ALA A 87 -27.87 -3.58 -2.73
C ALA A 87 -26.47 -4.13 -2.80
N SER A 88 -25.81 -3.94 -3.96
CA SER A 88 -24.40 -4.25 -4.18
C SER A 88 -23.74 -3.08 -4.90
N PHE A 89 -22.62 -2.61 -4.39
CA PHE A 89 -21.89 -1.48 -4.94
C PHE A 89 -20.51 -1.92 -5.40
N PRO A 90 -20.13 -1.66 -6.67
CA PRO A 90 -18.75 -1.86 -7.10
C PRO A 90 -17.87 -0.78 -6.47
N VAL A 91 -16.82 -1.19 -5.80
CA VAL A 91 -15.82 -0.31 -5.19
C VAL A 91 -14.42 -0.75 -5.57
N ARG A 92 -13.47 0.16 -5.49
CA ARG A 92 -12.05 -0.17 -5.58
C ARG A 92 -11.50 -0.26 -4.16
N LEU A 93 -10.96 -1.42 -3.83
CA LEU A 93 -10.41 -1.70 -2.51
C LEU A 93 -8.89 -1.64 -2.57
N ALA A 94 -8.29 -0.94 -1.62
CA ALA A 94 -6.84 -0.94 -1.40
C ALA A 94 -6.54 -1.80 -0.18
N ASP A 95 -5.94 -2.98 -0.40
CA ASP A 95 -5.50 -3.85 0.68
C ASP A 95 -4.04 -3.53 1.02
N LEU A 96 -3.78 -3.14 2.27
CA LEU A 96 -2.41 -3.00 2.75
C LEU A 96 -1.77 -4.39 2.87
N CYS A 97 -0.60 -4.56 2.28
CA CYS A 97 0.16 -5.81 2.39
C CYS A 97 0.98 -5.83 3.67
N GLY A 98 0.98 -6.98 4.36
CA GLY A 98 1.69 -7.15 5.62
C GLY A 98 0.95 -6.60 6.82
N ASP A 99 1.51 -6.83 8.01
CA ASP A 99 0.90 -6.40 9.28
C ASP A 99 0.94 -4.88 9.45
N ARG A 100 1.95 -4.24 8.89
CA ARG A 100 2.16 -2.80 8.99
C ARG A 100 3.03 -2.32 7.84
N PRO A 101 2.94 -1.03 7.46
CA PRO A 101 3.86 -0.47 6.50
C PRO A 101 5.28 -0.40 7.08
N LEU A 102 6.27 -0.39 6.21
CA LEU A 102 7.63 -0.02 6.58
C LEU A 102 7.64 1.49 6.84
N CYS A 103 7.88 1.90 8.07
CA CYS A 103 7.78 3.30 8.43
C CYS A 103 8.68 3.57 9.64
N PRO A 104 9.36 4.73 9.70
CA PRO A 104 10.08 5.14 10.90
C PRO A 104 9.13 5.22 12.09
N ASP A 105 9.64 4.97 13.28
CA ASP A 105 8.88 5.10 14.53
C ASP A 105 8.67 6.59 14.87
N ASP A 106 7.89 7.25 14.03
CA ASP A 106 7.61 8.67 14.07
C ASP A 106 6.14 8.90 13.71
N PRO A 107 5.30 9.42 14.63
CA PRO A 107 3.89 9.67 14.36
C PRO A 107 3.64 10.56 13.14
N GLU A 108 4.52 11.54 12.89
CA GLU A 108 4.41 12.41 11.71
C GLU A 108 4.56 11.62 10.40
N ALA A 109 5.48 10.65 10.37
CA ALA A 109 5.68 9.79 9.19
C ALA A 109 4.45 8.94 8.91
N TYR A 110 3.88 8.30 9.92
CA TYR A 110 2.66 7.50 9.79
C TYR A 110 1.48 8.36 9.33
N GLU A 111 1.29 9.49 9.94
CA GLU A 111 0.20 10.41 9.59
C GLU A 111 0.29 10.84 8.13
N LEU A 112 1.46 11.25 7.68
CA LEU A 112 1.67 11.68 6.30
C LEU A 112 1.43 10.53 5.32
N LEU A 113 1.96 9.34 5.62
CA LEU A 113 1.84 8.17 4.77
C LEU A 113 0.37 7.80 4.52
N PHE A 114 -0.43 7.70 5.57
CA PHE A 114 -1.84 7.34 5.45
C PHE A 114 -2.69 8.49 4.90
N ARG A 115 -2.40 9.72 5.26
CA ARG A 115 -3.09 10.88 4.72
C ARG A 115 -2.90 11.00 3.21
N ASP A 116 -1.67 10.85 2.73
CA ASP A 116 -1.37 10.93 1.31
C ASP A 116 -1.90 9.73 0.53
N ALA A 117 -1.92 8.54 1.14
CA ALA A 117 -2.60 7.39 0.57
C ALA A 117 -4.08 7.68 0.34
N ALA A 118 -4.75 8.32 1.31
CA ALA A 118 -6.17 8.65 1.23
C ALA A 118 -6.48 9.80 0.28
N ARG A 119 -5.57 10.78 0.13
CA ARG A 119 -5.88 12.03 -0.57
C ARG A 119 -5.32 12.13 -1.98
N HIS A 120 -4.10 11.67 -2.22
CA HIS A 120 -3.35 12.02 -3.42
C HIS A 120 -2.79 10.85 -4.19
N GLY A 121 -2.68 9.72 -3.56
CA GLY A 121 -1.88 8.65 -4.09
C GLY A 121 -2.66 7.58 -4.82
N LEU A 122 -3.58 6.94 -4.14
CA LEU A 122 -4.16 5.69 -4.61
C LEU A 122 -5.58 5.88 -5.13
N PRO A 123 -5.89 5.38 -6.34
CA PRO A 123 -7.25 5.42 -6.88
C PRO A 123 -8.12 4.35 -6.21
N PHE A 124 -8.60 4.60 -5.00
CA PHE A 124 -9.45 3.65 -4.29
C PHE A 124 -10.65 4.35 -3.64
N ASP A 125 -11.71 3.57 -3.40
CA ASP A 125 -12.91 4.00 -2.69
C ASP A 125 -12.85 3.61 -1.21
N MET A 126 -12.22 2.46 -0.91
CA MET A 126 -12.08 1.92 0.44
C MET A 126 -10.67 1.40 0.66
N MET A 127 -10.15 1.57 1.88
CA MET A 127 -8.87 1.00 2.30
C MET A 127 -9.12 -0.05 3.38
N TYR A 128 -8.51 -1.22 3.24
CA TYR A 128 -8.56 -2.29 4.22
C TYR A 128 -7.21 -2.45 4.90
N LEU A 129 -7.22 -2.39 6.23
CA LEU A 129 -6.05 -2.56 7.07
C LEU A 129 -6.37 -3.70 8.06
N GLU A 130 -5.52 -4.73 8.11
CA GLU A 130 -5.63 -5.79 9.10
C GLU A 130 -4.92 -5.43 10.41
#